data_2cc028ccda31a80eed6fda754079e41d
#
_entry.id   2cc028ccda31a80eed6fda754079e41d
#
_cell.length_a   1.000
_cell.length_b   1.000
_cell.length_c   1.000
_cell.angle_alpha   90.00
_cell.angle_beta   90.00
_cell.angle_gamma   90.00
#
_symmetry.space_group_name_H-M   'P 1'
#
loop_
_entity.id
_entity.type
_entity.pdbx_description
1 polymer ?
#
loop_
_entity_poly.entity_id
_entity_poly.type
_entity_poly.pdbx_seq_one_letter_code
_entity_poly.pdbx_strand_id
1 'polypeptide(L)'
;MAEKMKVAEQAKYREELYGAASEAFQSKGYTTETISDGMLVHLGEGQYSKVKISICDPAKFDLDHEREVYAQKMADAAERAEKARLKAEEKERKAKEKAAKAAEKTPEA
;
A
#
# COMPACT_ATOMS: atom_id res chain seq x y z
N MET A 1 -9.93 -30.11 -2.51
CA MET A 1 -8.66 -29.35 -2.46
C MET A 1 -8.15 -29.12 -3.88
N ALA A 2 -7.69 -27.93 -4.16
CA ALA A 2 -7.06 -27.63 -5.45
C ALA A 2 -5.70 -28.33 -5.52
N GLU A 3 -5.40 -28.91 -6.66
CA GLU A 3 -4.09 -29.48 -6.92
C GLU A 3 -3.10 -28.40 -7.32
N LYS A 4 -1.83 -28.61 -6.98
CA LYS A 4 -0.78 -27.71 -7.39
C LYS A 4 -0.67 -27.71 -8.92
N MET A 5 -0.66 -26.52 -9.51
CA MET A 5 -0.48 -26.37 -10.95
C MET A 5 0.91 -26.85 -11.39
N LYS A 6 0.98 -27.40 -12.58
CA LYS A 6 2.24 -27.75 -13.21
C LYS A 6 3.04 -26.47 -13.51
N VAL A 7 4.35 -26.60 -13.54
CA VAL A 7 5.26 -25.45 -13.79
C VAL A 7 4.90 -24.71 -15.09
N ALA A 8 4.56 -25.44 -16.14
CA ALA A 8 4.19 -24.84 -17.42
C ALA A 8 2.90 -24.00 -17.32
N GLU A 9 1.92 -24.49 -16.58
CA GLU A 9 0.68 -23.74 -16.34
C GLU A 9 0.91 -22.50 -15.49
N GLN A 10 1.73 -22.63 -14.47
CA GLN A 10 2.11 -21.49 -13.62
C GLN A 10 2.79 -20.38 -14.43
N ALA A 11 3.71 -20.77 -15.32
CA ALA A 11 4.39 -19.82 -16.19
C ALA A 11 3.41 -19.11 -17.13
N LYS A 12 2.45 -19.84 -17.69
CA LYS A 12 1.42 -19.28 -18.57
C LYS A 12 0.55 -18.25 -17.83
N TYR A 13 0.08 -18.57 -16.62
CA TYR A 13 -0.71 -17.64 -15.82
C TYR A 13 0.08 -16.41 -15.42
N ARG A 14 1.34 -16.58 -15.02
CA ARG A 14 2.20 -15.45 -14.71
C ARG A 14 2.35 -14.50 -15.89
N GLU A 15 2.60 -15.04 -17.07
CA GLU A 15 2.72 -14.25 -18.29
C GLU A 15 1.43 -13.46 -18.58
N GLU A 16 0.28 -14.11 -18.48
CA GLU A 16 -1.02 -13.46 -18.67
C GLU A 16 -1.26 -12.36 -17.63
N LEU A 17 -0.94 -12.62 -16.37
CA LEU A 17 -1.14 -11.67 -15.28
C LEU A 17 -0.20 -10.47 -15.41
N TYR A 18 1.05 -10.67 -15.78
CA TYR A 18 1.97 -9.57 -16.05
C TYR A 18 1.50 -8.73 -17.23
N GLY A 19 1.02 -9.37 -18.30
CA GLY A 19 0.46 -8.67 -19.45
C GLY A 19 -0.72 -7.80 -19.07
N ALA A 20 -1.66 -8.35 -18.31
CA ALA A 20 -2.84 -7.62 -17.83
C ALA A 20 -2.45 -6.44 -16.93
N ALA A 21 -1.51 -6.67 -16.02
CA ALA A 21 -1.01 -5.63 -15.12
C ALA A 21 -0.30 -4.51 -15.91
N SER A 22 0.53 -4.88 -16.89
CA SER A 22 1.22 -3.93 -17.75
C SER A 22 0.24 -3.03 -18.50
N GLU A 23 -0.82 -3.62 -19.09
CA GLU A 23 -1.86 -2.87 -19.78
C GLU A 23 -2.57 -1.90 -18.83
N ALA A 24 -2.90 -2.35 -17.63
CA ALA A 24 -3.56 -1.52 -16.63
C ALA A 24 -2.70 -0.33 -16.21
N PHE A 25 -1.40 -0.55 -15.98
CA PHE A 25 -0.47 0.53 -15.64
C PHE A 25 -0.28 1.50 -16.81
N GLN A 26 -0.15 1.00 -18.02
CA GLN A 26 -0.04 1.83 -19.22
C GLN A 26 -1.27 2.69 -19.43
N SER A 27 -2.46 2.17 -19.13
CA SER A 27 -3.70 2.93 -19.24
C SER A 27 -3.77 4.11 -18.26
N LYS A 28 -2.97 4.04 -17.19
CA LYS A 28 -2.81 5.14 -16.22
C LYS A 28 -1.66 6.08 -16.54
N GLY A 29 -0.96 5.85 -17.65
CA GLY A 29 0.15 6.68 -18.09
C GLY A 29 1.53 6.24 -17.59
N TYR A 30 1.64 5.09 -16.93
CA TYR A 30 2.91 4.55 -16.49
C TYR A 30 3.60 3.75 -17.60
N THR A 31 4.92 3.79 -17.64
CA THR A 31 5.72 2.93 -18.50
C THR A 31 6.12 1.69 -17.71
N THR A 32 6.03 0.53 -18.34
CA THR A 32 6.40 -0.75 -17.71
C THR A 32 7.53 -1.40 -18.48
N GLU A 33 8.33 -2.19 -17.75
CA GLU A 33 9.45 -2.92 -18.32
C GLU A 33 9.55 -4.30 -17.67
N THR A 34 9.74 -5.33 -18.50
CA THR A 34 9.91 -6.69 -17.99
C THR A 34 11.35 -6.89 -17.52
N ILE A 35 11.50 -7.43 -16.33
CA ILE A 35 12.80 -7.80 -15.76
C ILE A 35 12.82 -9.32 -15.46
N SER A 36 13.99 -9.85 -15.09
CA SER A 36 14.16 -11.29 -14.92
C SER A 36 13.23 -11.94 -13.90
N ASP A 37 12.86 -11.24 -12.84
CA ASP A 37 12.03 -11.78 -11.76
C ASP A 37 10.78 -10.95 -11.47
N GLY A 38 10.30 -10.18 -12.47
CA GLY A 38 9.11 -9.38 -12.28
C GLY A 38 8.93 -8.32 -13.36
N MET A 39 8.31 -7.22 -12.97
CA MET A 39 8.05 -6.09 -13.85
C MET A 39 8.40 -4.80 -13.12
N LEU A 40 9.06 -3.88 -13.81
CA LEU A 40 9.29 -2.54 -13.29
C LEU A 40 8.23 -1.58 -13.81
N VAL A 41 7.77 -0.70 -12.94
CA VAL A 41 6.88 0.39 -13.30
C VAL A 41 7.65 1.70 -13.08
N HIS A 42 7.78 2.50 -14.11
CA HIS A 42 8.49 3.77 -14.04
C HIS A 42 7.58 4.83 -13.42
N LEU A 43 8.00 5.38 -12.28
CA LEU A 43 7.25 6.41 -11.57
C LEU A 43 7.66 7.83 -11.95
N GLY A 44 8.76 7.95 -12.69
CA GLY A 44 9.35 9.24 -13.06
C GLY A 44 10.51 9.63 -12.15
N GLU A 45 11.36 10.54 -12.63
CA GLU A 45 12.51 11.08 -11.88
C GLU A 45 13.47 10.01 -11.32
N GLY A 46 13.66 8.91 -12.06
CA GLY A 46 14.52 7.81 -11.61
C GLY A 46 13.91 6.93 -10.53
N GLN A 47 12.63 7.09 -10.25
CA GLN A 47 11.90 6.26 -9.29
C GLN A 47 11.23 5.08 -10.00
N TYR A 48 11.29 3.91 -9.37
CA TYR A 48 10.75 2.67 -9.94
C TYR A 48 10.00 1.89 -8.87
N SER A 49 8.94 1.21 -9.29
CA SER A 49 8.26 0.21 -8.46
C SER A 49 8.44 -1.16 -9.09
N LYS A 50 8.73 -2.15 -8.27
CA LYS A 50 8.87 -3.53 -8.73
C LYS A 50 7.61 -4.31 -8.40
N VAL A 51 7.03 -4.95 -9.41
CA VAL A 51 5.86 -5.81 -9.25
C VAL A 51 6.30 -7.25 -9.49
N LYS A 52 6.04 -8.11 -8.52
CA LYS A 52 6.33 -9.53 -8.60
C LYS A 52 5.04 -10.32 -8.46
N ILE A 53 4.73 -11.14 -9.45
CA ILE A 53 3.56 -12.01 -9.46
C ILE A 53 4.03 -13.44 -9.29
N SER A 54 3.49 -14.13 -8.29
CA SER A 54 3.78 -15.53 -8.04
C SER A 54 2.48 -16.31 -7.90
N ILE A 55 2.51 -17.59 -8.28
CA ILE A 55 1.37 -18.48 -8.12
C ILE A 55 1.46 -19.15 -6.77
N CYS A 56 0.39 -19.09 -6.00
CA CYS A 56 0.34 -19.70 -4.68
C CYS A 56 0.22 -21.21 -4.77
N ASP A 57 0.92 -21.92 -3.89
CA ASP A 57 0.79 -23.38 -3.77
C ASP A 57 -0.47 -23.68 -2.95
N PRO A 58 -1.48 -24.37 -3.50
CA PRO A 58 -2.71 -24.65 -2.77
C PRO A 58 -2.52 -25.43 -1.47
N ALA A 59 -1.45 -26.22 -1.38
CA ALA A 59 -1.14 -26.98 -0.16
C ALA A 59 -0.61 -26.12 0.98
N LYS A 60 -0.04 -24.96 0.66
CA LYS A 60 0.58 -24.06 1.64
C LYS A 60 -0.20 -22.75 1.83
N PHE A 61 -1.03 -22.41 0.87
CA PHE A 61 -1.78 -21.15 0.90
C PHE A 61 -3.11 -21.35 1.61
N ASP A 62 -3.35 -20.57 2.66
CA ASP A 62 -4.60 -20.55 3.40
C ASP A 62 -5.28 -19.20 3.18
N LEU A 63 -6.34 -19.21 2.37
CA LEU A 63 -7.06 -17.99 2.00
C LEU A 63 -7.72 -17.32 3.20
N ASP A 64 -8.29 -18.11 4.12
CA ASP A 64 -8.94 -17.57 5.31
C ASP A 64 -7.92 -16.89 6.23
N HIS A 65 -6.73 -17.48 6.37
CA HIS A 65 -5.65 -16.88 7.13
C HIS A 65 -5.19 -15.57 6.50
N GLU A 66 -5.03 -15.53 5.17
CA GLU A 66 -4.65 -14.31 4.45
C GLU A 66 -5.70 -13.21 4.62
N ARG A 67 -6.96 -13.56 4.61
CA ARG A 67 -8.05 -12.61 4.86
C ARG A 67 -8.02 -12.06 6.28
N GLU A 68 -7.74 -12.92 7.27
CA GLU A 68 -7.59 -12.50 8.66
C GLU A 68 -6.41 -11.54 8.84
N VAL A 69 -5.27 -11.86 8.24
CA VAL A 69 -4.07 -11.01 8.29
C VAL A 69 -4.36 -9.64 7.67
N TYR A 70 -5.03 -9.63 6.52
CA TYR A 70 -5.42 -8.38 5.86
C TYR A 70 -6.39 -7.56 6.71
N ALA A 71 -7.41 -8.20 7.28
CA ALA A 71 -8.37 -7.52 8.15
C ALA A 71 -7.68 -6.91 9.37
N GLN A 72 -6.72 -7.65 9.96
CA GLN A 72 -5.95 -7.16 11.09
C GLN A 72 -5.07 -5.95 10.71
N LYS A 73 -4.42 -6.01 9.55
CA LYS A 73 -3.64 -4.87 9.04
C LYS A 73 -4.50 -3.64 8.82
N MET A 74 -5.70 -3.81 8.28
CA MET A 74 -6.61 -2.70 8.06
C MET A 74 -7.11 -2.10 9.36
N ALA A 75 -7.41 -2.95 10.36
CA ALA A 75 -7.80 -2.51 11.69
C ALA A 75 -6.67 -1.73 12.37
N ASP A 76 -5.44 -2.23 12.29
CA ASP A 76 -4.26 -1.56 12.85
C ASP A 76 -3.98 -0.23 12.16
N ALA A 77 -4.13 -0.17 10.84
CA ALA A 77 -3.96 1.05 10.07
C ALA A 77 -5.01 2.10 10.44
N ALA A 78 -6.27 1.69 10.62
CA ALA A 78 -7.35 2.56 11.04
C ALA A 78 -7.10 3.12 12.45
N GLU A 79 -6.62 2.27 13.37
CA GLU A 79 -6.26 2.68 14.73
C GLU A 79 -5.12 3.69 14.74
N ARG A 80 -4.09 3.44 13.94
CA ARG A 80 -2.96 4.38 13.81
C ARG A 80 -3.40 5.71 13.23
N ALA A 81 -4.26 5.69 12.22
CA ALA A 81 -4.79 6.89 11.60
C ALA A 81 -5.62 7.71 12.60
N GLU A 82 -6.44 7.05 13.41
CA GLU A 82 -7.22 7.70 14.44
C GLU A 82 -6.35 8.32 15.52
N LYS A 83 -5.33 7.59 16.00
CA LYS A 83 -4.37 8.11 16.97
C LYS A 83 -3.62 9.32 16.43
N ALA A 84 -3.20 9.26 15.17
CA ALA A 84 -2.53 10.39 14.53
C ALA A 84 -3.45 11.60 14.42
N ARG A 85 -4.72 11.40 14.07
CA ARG A 85 -5.73 12.46 14.02
C ARG A 85 -5.94 13.10 15.37
N LEU A 86 -6.09 12.29 16.43
CA LEU A 86 -6.28 12.79 17.79
C LEU A 86 -5.07 13.58 18.28
N LYS A 87 -3.86 13.12 17.98
CA LYS A 87 -2.63 13.85 18.30
C LYS A 87 -2.57 15.20 17.57
N ALA A 88 -2.96 15.22 16.30
CA ALA A 88 -2.98 16.45 15.52
C ALA A 88 -3.99 17.45 16.08
N GLU A 89 -5.18 16.99 16.45
CA GLU A 89 -6.23 17.81 17.07
C GLU A 89 -5.77 18.38 18.42
N GLU A 90 -5.15 17.54 19.24
CA GLU A 90 -4.62 17.97 20.54
C GLU A 90 -3.52 19.01 20.38
N LYS A 91 -2.61 18.81 19.45
CA LYS A 91 -1.54 19.76 19.15
C LYS A 91 -2.09 21.09 18.67
N GLU A 92 -3.10 21.06 17.81
CA GLU A 92 -3.78 22.27 17.33
C GLU A 92 -4.47 23.01 18.46
N ARG A 93 -5.19 22.28 19.32
CA ARG A 93 -5.85 22.85 20.50
C ARG A 93 -4.86 23.54 21.44
N LYS A 94 -3.74 22.86 21.74
CA LYS A 94 -2.69 23.43 22.58
C LYS A 94 -2.06 24.67 21.96
N ALA A 95 -1.87 24.68 20.66
CA ALA A 95 -1.35 25.82 19.94
C ALA A 95 -2.31 27.03 20.04
N LYS A 96 -3.61 26.79 19.91
CA LYS A 96 -4.65 27.81 20.04
C LYS A 96 -4.72 28.36 21.46
N GLU A 97 -4.67 27.49 22.47
CA GLU A 97 -4.65 27.88 23.88
C GLU A 97 -3.44 28.74 24.20
N LYS A 98 -2.26 28.36 23.70
CA LYS A 98 -1.02 29.11 23.89
C LYS A 98 -1.10 30.49 23.23
N ALA A 99 -1.65 30.56 22.02
CA ALA A 99 -1.83 31.83 21.33
C ALA A 99 -2.81 32.73 22.05
N ALA A 100 -3.92 32.17 22.58
CA ALA A 100 -4.92 32.93 23.36
C ALA A 100 -4.30 33.48 24.65
N LYS A 101 -3.49 32.68 25.37
CA LYS A 101 -2.79 33.12 26.57
C LYS A 101 -1.76 34.22 26.27
N ALA A 102 -1.05 34.09 25.17
CA ALA A 102 -0.08 35.11 24.76
C ALA A 102 -0.79 36.43 24.43
N ALA A 103 -1.96 36.37 23.80
CA ALA A 103 -2.78 37.55 23.49
C ALA A 103 -3.32 38.23 24.79
N GLU A 104 -3.74 37.45 25.79
CA GLU A 104 -4.19 37.96 27.07
C GLU A 104 -3.09 38.62 27.87
N LYS A 105 -1.85 38.12 27.73
CA LYS A 105 -0.68 38.65 28.46
C LYS A 105 -0.04 39.85 27.78
N THR A 106 -0.50 40.25 26.61
CA THR A 106 0.03 41.45 25.95
C THR A 106 -0.34 42.67 26.79
N PRO A 107 0.64 43.38 27.33
CA PRO A 107 0.31 44.58 28.14
C PRO A 107 -0.25 45.67 27.23
N GLU A 108 -1.35 46.24 27.66
CA GLU A 108 -1.85 47.43 27.02
C GLU A 108 -0.90 48.57 27.32
N ALA A 109 -0.33 49.15 26.31
CA ALA A 109 0.51 50.31 26.49
C ALA A 109 -0.31 51.55 26.83
#